data_e13f938843bc00a8c2d7e680d196ba65
#
_entry.id   e13f938843bc00a8c2d7e680d196ba65
#
_cell.length_a   1.000
_cell.length_b   1.000
_cell.length_c   1.000
_cell.angle_alpha   90.00
_cell.angle_beta   90.00
_cell.angle_gamma   90.00
#
_symmetry.space_group_name_H-M   'P 1'
#
loop_
_entity.id
_entity.type
_entity.pdbx_description
1 polymer ?
#
loop_
_entity_poly.entity_id
_entity_poly.type
_entity_poly.pdbx_seq_one_letter_code
_entity_poly.pdbx_strand_id
1 'polypeptide(L)'
;METKNKNKKTVIMLAVIGIAIVCICVIGVFAKKAYDRHQEELRLQAIETKNSEIDGEYQRFEKEEDRNKKLEALKQEMESAEKYKKTEGDYEECSAHYEKIIAQMKNSFVSEYDDTIKIIADKIGDDVEKVDDKEALKNATSEFTTFKDILKNDFENYNTVEQDSFDKYNSTIDDYVTKYNDRVTAIEKAEEEARKKAEEEAKKKAEEEAKKKAEEEAAAKAAQEEAERKAAEEAAEQSSGSSSSGSSYYDDSNDYSYSGGSSSSDY
;
A
#
# COMPACT_ATOMS: atom_id res chain seq x y z
N MET A 1 33.99 -106.26 23.47
CA MET A 1 34.03 -105.41 22.27
C MET A 1 32.85 -104.51 22.04
N GLU A 2 31.79 -104.52 22.85
CA GLU A 2 30.53 -103.78 22.73
C GLU A 2 30.56 -102.30 23.19
N THR A 3 31.40 -101.96 24.15
CA THR A 3 31.42 -100.54 24.73
C THR A 3 32.03 -99.49 23.77
N LYS A 4 32.96 -99.95 22.89
CA LYS A 4 33.63 -99.04 21.92
C LYS A 4 32.71 -98.59 20.80
N ASN A 5 31.67 -99.32 20.51
CA ASN A 5 30.74 -99.05 19.42
C ASN A 5 29.53 -98.10 19.87
N LYS A 6 29.17 -98.16 21.15
CA LYS A 6 28.18 -97.25 21.78
C LYS A 6 28.71 -95.81 21.79
N ASN A 7 29.96 -95.63 22.21
CA ASN A 7 30.59 -94.29 22.25
C ASN A 7 30.66 -93.58 20.88
N LYS A 8 30.95 -94.32 19.82
CA LYS A 8 31.00 -93.79 18.44
C LYS A 8 29.59 -93.34 17.97
N LYS A 9 28.54 -94.10 18.23
CA LYS A 9 27.19 -93.73 17.88
C LYS A 9 26.70 -92.46 18.64
N THR A 10 27.04 -92.31 19.92
CA THR A 10 26.74 -91.12 20.71
C THR A 10 27.48 -89.90 20.24
N VAL A 11 28.80 -89.98 19.86
CA VAL A 11 29.57 -88.87 19.31
C VAL A 11 28.99 -88.42 17.94
N ILE A 12 28.62 -89.37 17.08
CA ILE A 12 28.00 -89.07 15.77
C ILE A 12 26.63 -88.41 16.00
N MET A 13 25.81 -88.86 16.94
CA MET A 13 24.53 -88.26 17.26
C MET A 13 24.65 -86.85 17.82
N LEU A 14 25.60 -86.59 18.68
CA LEU A 14 25.90 -85.24 19.20
C LEU A 14 26.40 -84.30 18.09
N ALA A 15 27.25 -84.79 17.16
CA ALA A 15 27.71 -84.04 16.01
C ALA A 15 26.54 -83.64 15.07
N VAL A 16 25.61 -84.56 14.80
CA VAL A 16 24.43 -84.34 13.96
C VAL A 16 23.51 -83.30 14.61
N ILE A 17 23.29 -83.39 15.96
CA ILE A 17 22.49 -82.42 16.70
C ILE A 17 23.20 -81.04 16.64
N GLY A 18 24.50 -80.97 16.82
CA GLY A 18 25.27 -79.71 16.72
C GLY A 18 25.13 -79.05 15.34
N ILE A 19 25.26 -79.84 14.28
CA ILE A 19 25.07 -79.35 12.91
C ILE A 19 23.63 -78.83 12.70
N ALA A 20 22.63 -79.57 13.18
CA ALA A 20 21.22 -79.19 13.06
C ALA A 20 20.97 -77.82 13.76
N ILE A 21 21.51 -77.63 14.97
CA ILE A 21 21.41 -76.35 15.72
C ILE A 21 22.05 -75.20 14.93
N VAL A 22 23.24 -75.40 14.39
CA VAL A 22 23.93 -74.38 13.55
C VAL A 22 23.10 -74.07 12.31
N CYS A 23 22.55 -75.05 11.62
CA CYS A 23 21.69 -74.81 10.45
C CYS A 23 20.43 -74.01 10.84
N ILE A 24 19.78 -74.28 11.97
CA ILE A 24 18.60 -73.53 12.43
C ILE A 24 19.01 -72.08 12.73
N CYS A 25 20.13 -71.85 13.39
CA CYS A 25 20.65 -70.51 13.68
C CYS A 25 20.94 -69.74 12.38
N VAL A 26 21.58 -70.36 11.39
CA VAL A 26 21.89 -69.74 10.10
C VAL A 26 20.60 -69.40 9.35
N ILE A 27 19.64 -70.32 9.28
CA ILE A 27 18.32 -70.06 8.65
C ILE A 27 17.59 -68.91 9.38
N GLY A 28 17.62 -68.85 10.71
CA GLY A 28 17.04 -67.80 11.51
C GLY A 28 17.64 -66.43 11.22
N VAL A 29 18.99 -66.36 11.06
CA VAL A 29 19.66 -65.09 10.70
C VAL A 29 19.30 -64.63 9.28
N PHE A 30 19.25 -65.57 8.33
CA PHE A 30 18.83 -65.21 6.96
C PHE A 30 17.37 -64.83 6.87
N ALA A 31 16.50 -65.51 7.55
CA ALA A 31 15.07 -65.17 7.61
C ALA A 31 14.85 -63.78 8.25
N LYS A 32 15.55 -63.47 9.35
CA LYS A 32 15.52 -62.14 9.97
C LYS A 32 16.01 -61.06 9.03
N LYS A 33 17.17 -61.28 8.35
CA LYS A 33 17.74 -60.31 7.39
C LYS A 33 16.82 -60.10 6.18
N ALA A 34 16.13 -61.12 5.71
CA ALA A 34 15.13 -61.03 4.66
C ALA A 34 13.87 -60.24 5.13
N TYR A 35 13.43 -60.49 6.33
CA TYR A 35 12.31 -59.74 6.97
C TYR A 35 12.66 -58.27 7.15
N ASP A 36 13.83 -57.95 7.71
CA ASP A 36 14.28 -56.59 7.97
C ASP A 36 14.40 -55.81 6.63
N ARG A 37 14.93 -56.45 5.55
CA ARG A 37 14.96 -55.84 4.22
C ARG A 37 13.57 -55.54 3.66
N HIS A 38 12.64 -56.48 3.81
CA HIS A 38 11.26 -56.31 3.34
C HIS A 38 10.56 -55.18 4.11
N GLN A 39 10.78 -55.05 5.41
CA GLN A 39 10.25 -53.97 6.22
C GLN A 39 10.82 -52.60 5.75
N GLU A 40 12.12 -52.53 5.45
CA GLU A 40 12.76 -51.30 4.94
C GLU A 40 12.25 -50.94 3.54
N GLU A 41 12.03 -51.90 2.66
CA GLU A 41 11.43 -51.67 1.35
C GLU A 41 9.99 -51.11 1.48
N LEU A 42 9.18 -51.65 2.39
CA LEU A 42 7.83 -51.12 2.65
C LEU A 42 7.87 -49.69 3.23
N ARG A 43 8.83 -49.44 4.15
CA ARG A 43 9.04 -48.09 4.71
C ARG A 43 9.39 -47.09 3.62
N LEU A 44 10.39 -47.40 2.78
CA LEU A 44 10.81 -46.52 1.69
C LEU A 44 9.67 -46.26 0.68
N GLN A 45 8.90 -47.29 0.34
CA GLN A 45 7.75 -47.17 -0.53
C GLN A 45 6.64 -46.27 0.09
N ALA A 46 6.41 -46.38 1.39
CA ALA A 46 5.46 -45.51 2.10
C ALA A 46 5.91 -44.05 2.09
N ILE A 47 7.22 -43.79 2.33
CA ILE A 47 7.82 -42.47 2.26
C ILE A 47 7.71 -41.88 0.85
N GLU A 48 8.10 -42.63 -0.19
CA GLU A 48 8.03 -42.19 -1.58
C GLU A 48 6.57 -41.85 -1.99
N THR A 49 5.63 -42.71 -1.61
CA THR A 49 4.20 -42.46 -1.89
C THR A 49 3.73 -41.19 -1.23
N LYS A 50 4.06 -40.99 0.06
CA LYS A 50 3.64 -39.80 0.80
C LYS A 50 4.29 -38.52 0.25
N ASN A 51 5.57 -38.53 -0.03
CA ASN A 51 6.27 -37.40 -0.63
C ASN A 51 5.70 -37.05 -2.01
N SER A 52 5.30 -38.05 -2.83
CA SER A 52 4.65 -37.85 -4.11
C SER A 52 3.25 -37.19 -3.95
N GLU A 53 2.50 -37.52 -2.90
CA GLU A 53 1.22 -36.84 -2.58
C GLU A 53 1.48 -35.37 -2.25
N ILE A 54 2.43 -35.08 -1.38
CA ILE A 54 2.82 -33.70 -0.97
C ILE A 54 3.27 -32.88 -2.19
N ASP A 55 4.13 -33.45 -3.05
CA ASP A 55 4.54 -32.81 -4.30
C ASP A 55 3.36 -32.55 -5.24
N GLY A 56 2.39 -33.45 -5.26
CA GLY A 56 1.16 -33.29 -6.05
C GLY A 56 0.32 -32.10 -5.57
N GLU A 57 0.20 -31.87 -4.26
CA GLU A 57 -0.50 -30.71 -3.70
C GLU A 57 0.25 -29.41 -4.04
N TYR A 58 1.59 -29.42 -3.93
CA TYR A 58 2.39 -28.26 -4.30
C TYR A 58 2.25 -27.92 -5.80
N GLN A 59 2.24 -28.90 -6.69
CA GLN A 59 2.02 -28.66 -8.12
C GLN A 59 0.62 -28.08 -8.40
N ARG A 60 -0.39 -28.43 -7.63
CA ARG A 60 -1.73 -27.81 -7.73
C ARG A 60 -1.71 -26.38 -7.27
N PHE A 61 -1.04 -26.11 -6.14
CA PHE A 61 -0.83 -24.76 -5.64
C PHE A 61 -0.10 -23.86 -6.66
N GLU A 62 0.96 -24.35 -7.30
CA GLU A 62 1.69 -23.57 -8.31
C GLU A 62 0.83 -23.20 -9.52
N LYS A 63 -0.07 -24.10 -9.94
CA LYS A 63 -0.97 -23.90 -11.10
C LYS A 63 -2.23 -23.12 -10.76
N GLU A 64 -2.56 -22.94 -9.50
CA GLU A 64 -3.74 -22.18 -9.10
C GLU A 64 -3.49 -20.69 -9.34
N GLU A 65 -4.43 -20.02 -10.01
CA GLU A 65 -4.38 -18.58 -10.30
C GLU A 65 -5.16 -17.76 -9.27
N ASP A 66 -6.12 -18.37 -8.59
CA ASP A 66 -6.93 -17.73 -7.56
C ASP A 66 -6.13 -17.64 -6.25
N ARG A 67 -5.79 -16.42 -5.85
CA ARG A 67 -5.03 -16.14 -4.64
C ARG A 67 -5.67 -16.72 -3.36
N ASN A 68 -7.00 -16.61 -3.24
CA ASN A 68 -7.69 -17.11 -2.05
C ASN A 68 -7.61 -18.64 -1.99
N LYS A 69 -7.68 -19.31 -3.11
CA LYS A 69 -7.48 -20.77 -3.16
C LYS A 69 -6.04 -21.17 -2.85
N LYS A 70 -5.04 -20.36 -3.23
CA LYS A 70 -3.66 -20.56 -2.80
C LYS A 70 -3.52 -20.45 -1.28
N LEU A 71 -4.14 -19.45 -0.66
CA LEU A 71 -4.15 -19.30 0.80
C LEU A 71 -4.79 -20.51 1.50
N GLU A 72 -5.94 -20.96 1.00
CA GLU A 72 -6.60 -22.15 1.52
C GLU A 72 -5.77 -23.42 1.33
N ALA A 73 -5.08 -23.56 0.18
CA ALA A 73 -4.18 -24.69 -0.06
C ALA A 73 -2.98 -24.70 0.91
N LEU A 74 -2.37 -23.55 1.18
CA LEU A 74 -1.31 -23.41 2.18
C LEU A 74 -1.80 -23.85 3.57
N LYS A 75 -2.98 -23.37 3.97
CA LYS A 75 -3.58 -23.73 5.26
C LYS A 75 -3.85 -25.23 5.38
N GLN A 76 -4.44 -25.82 4.34
CA GLN A 76 -4.70 -27.26 4.30
C GLN A 76 -3.43 -28.08 4.38
N GLU A 77 -2.35 -27.63 3.69
CA GLU A 77 -1.07 -28.33 3.74
C GLU A 77 -0.42 -28.25 5.14
N MET A 78 -0.52 -27.12 5.82
CA MET A 78 -0.06 -26.98 7.21
C MET A 78 -0.87 -27.89 8.16
N GLU A 79 -2.19 -27.95 8.01
CA GLU A 79 -3.05 -28.84 8.79
C GLU A 79 -2.74 -30.32 8.51
N SER A 80 -2.44 -30.68 7.25
CA SER A 80 -2.05 -32.02 6.83
C SER A 80 -0.71 -32.42 7.45
N ALA A 81 0.27 -31.51 7.47
CA ALA A 81 1.57 -31.71 8.10
C ALA A 81 1.43 -31.95 9.62
N GLU A 82 0.61 -31.14 10.30
CA GLU A 82 0.36 -31.33 11.73
C GLU A 82 -0.35 -32.66 12.04
N LYS A 83 -1.31 -33.01 11.21
CA LYS A 83 -2.02 -34.30 11.34
C LYS A 83 -1.05 -35.46 11.12
N TYR A 84 -0.18 -35.38 10.12
CA TYR A 84 0.83 -36.40 9.83
C TYR A 84 1.77 -36.63 11.01
N LYS A 85 2.29 -35.55 11.63
CA LYS A 85 3.15 -35.61 12.82
C LYS A 85 2.48 -36.25 14.05
N LYS A 86 1.14 -36.29 14.10
CA LYS A 86 0.37 -36.89 15.21
C LYS A 86 -0.03 -38.34 14.95
N THR A 87 0.24 -38.90 13.77
CA THR A 87 -0.20 -40.22 13.36
C THR A 87 0.84 -41.28 13.71
N GLU A 88 0.39 -42.50 14.12
CA GLU A 88 1.29 -43.64 14.28
C GLU A 88 1.94 -43.96 12.91
N GLY A 89 3.28 -44.02 12.86
CA GLY A 89 4.04 -44.26 11.66
C GLY A 89 4.54 -42.99 10.93
N ASP A 90 4.57 -41.86 11.63
CA ASP A 90 5.21 -40.63 11.12
C ASP A 90 6.70 -40.92 10.78
N TYR A 91 7.03 -40.72 9.52
CA TYR A 91 8.41 -40.77 9.06
C TYR A 91 8.99 -39.36 9.03
N GLU A 92 10.14 -39.18 9.69
CA GLU A 92 10.84 -37.88 9.78
C GLU A 92 11.12 -37.29 8.40
N GLU A 93 11.40 -38.14 7.41
CA GLU A 93 11.63 -37.74 6.02
C GLU A 93 10.40 -37.08 5.38
N CYS A 94 9.19 -37.58 5.66
CA CYS A 94 7.96 -37.00 5.17
C CYS A 94 7.62 -35.69 5.90
N SER A 95 7.85 -35.66 7.22
CA SER A 95 7.66 -34.43 8.01
C SER A 95 8.59 -33.32 7.55
N ALA A 96 9.87 -33.62 7.27
CA ALA A 96 10.82 -32.66 6.69
C ALA A 96 10.42 -32.23 5.27
N HIS A 97 9.81 -33.14 4.47
CA HIS A 97 9.32 -32.79 3.14
C HIS A 97 8.11 -31.83 3.21
N TYR A 98 7.16 -32.05 4.12
CA TYR A 98 6.08 -31.11 4.41
C TYR A 98 6.62 -29.73 4.76
N GLU A 99 7.57 -29.64 5.70
CA GLU A 99 8.16 -28.36 6.10
C GLU A 99 8.78 -27.61 4.92
N LYS A 100 9.51 -28.33 4.06
CA LYS A 100 10.10 -27.75 2.84
C LYS A 100 9.04 -27.21 1.88
N ILE A 101 7.97 -27.99 1.62
CA ILE A 101 6.92 -27.58 0.69
C ILE A 101 6.13 -26.40 1.25
N ILE A 102 5.76 -26.42 2.54
CA ILE A 102 5.09 -25.29 3.20
C ILE A 102 5.96 -24.02 3.11
N ALA A 103 7.27 -24.14 3.33
CA ALA A 103 8.18 -23.00 3.17
C ALA A 103 8.20 -22.46 1.72
N GLN A 104 8.13 -23.33 0.71
CA GLN A 104 8.04 -22.91 -0.69
C GLN A 104 6.72 -22.19 -1.00
N MET A 105 5.60 -22.71 -0.49
CA MET A 105 4.30 -22.06 -0.61
C MET A 105 4.28 -20.68 0.07
N LYS A 106 4.81 -20.56 1.29
CA LYS A 106 4.98 -19.28 2.00
C LYS A 106 5.85 -18.30 1.21
N ASN A 107 6.97 -18.76 0.64
CA ASN A 107 7.87 -17.93 -0.15
C ASN A 107 7.19 -17.33 -1.40
N SER A 108 6.19 -18.01 -1.96
CA SER A 108 5.38 -17.46 -3.06
C SER A 108 4.63 -16.19 -2.62
N PHE A 109 4.06 -16.18 -1.41
CA PHE A 109 3.40 -14.99 -0.86
C PHE A 109 4.40 -13.90 -0.45
N VAL A 110 5.54 -14.28 0.12
CA VAL A 110 6.64 -13.32 0.41
C VAL A 110 7.05 -12.57 -0.86
N SER A 111 7.23 -13.29 -1.97
CA SER A 111 7.55 -12.68 -3.27
C SER A 111 6.45 -11.72 -3.74
N GLU A 112 5.18 -12.11 -3.58
CA GLU A 112 4.03 -11.27 -3.91
C GLU A 112 3.98 -9.99 -3.07
N TYR A 113 4.30 -10.09 -1.78
CA TYR A 113 4.34 -8.92 -0.88
C TYR A 113 5.46 -7.95 -1.25
N ASP A 114 6.66 -8.46 -1.51
CA ASP A 114 7.80 -7.66 -1.95
C ASP A 114 7.50 -6.94 -3.27
N ASP A 115 6.92 -7.65 -4.24
CA ASP A 115 6.52 -7.09 -5.53
C ASP A 115 5.43 -6.03 -5.37
N THR A 116 4.44 -6.25 -4.51
CA THR A 116 3.35 -5.31 -4.24
C THR A 116 3.88 -4.01 -3.65
N ILE A 117 4.74 -4.09 -2.61
CA ILE A 117 5.38 -2.91 -2.02
C ILE A 117 6.16 -2.15 -3.08
N LYS A 118 6.94 -2.85 -3.88
CA LYS A 118 7.73 -2.26 -4.96
C LYS A 118 6.86 -1.56 -6.00
N ILE A 119 5.78 -2.21 -6.47
CA ILE A 119 4.86 -1.65 -7.47
C ILE A 119 4.22 -0.35 -6.96
N ILE A 120 3.80 -0.31 -5.68
CA ILE A 120 3.19 0.89 -5.10
C ILE A 120 4.26 2.01 -4.97
N ALA A 121 5.46 1.67 -4.47
CA ALA A 121 6.54 2.63 -4.30
C ALA A 121 7.04 3.20 -5.63
N ASP A 122 7.18 2.38 -6.66
CA ASP A 122 7.64 2.76 -8.00
C ASP A 122 6.71 3.80 -8.68
N LYS A 123 5.42 3.87 -8.31
CA LYS A 123 4.48 4.89 -8.82
C LYS A 123 4.88 6.31 -8.40
N ILE A 124 5.54 6.44 -7.27
CA ILE A 124 6.00 7.72 -6.71
C ILE A 124 7.47 7.98 -7.07
N GLY A 125 8.28 6.92 -7.13
CA GLY A 125 9.72 6.98 -7.37
C GLY A 125 10.53 7.24 -6.09
N ASP A 126 11.85 7.22 -6.25
CA ASP A 126 12.79 7.24 -5.12
C ASP A 126 12.86 8.60 -4.41
N ASP A 127 12.65 9.70 -5.15
CA ASP A 127 12.81 11.06 -4.65
C ASP A 127 11.45 11.72 -4.33
N VAL A 128 10.85 11.29 -3.24
CA VAL A 128 9.53 11.76 -2.78
C VAL A 128 9.49 13.28 -2.58
N GLU A 129 10.63 13.90 -2.20
CA GLU A 129 10.72 15.34 -1.97
C GLU A 129 10.51 16.18 -3.25
N LYS A 130 10.69 15.59 -4.42
CA LYS A 130 10.47 16.25 -5.72
C LYS A 130 9.10 16.00 -6.34
N VAL A 131 8.29 15.16 -5.70
CA VAL A 131 6.95 14.86 -6.20
C VAL A 131 6.01 15.98 -5.81
N ASP A 132 5.36 16.63 -6.80
CA ASP A 132 4.38 17.69 -6.60
C ASP A 132 2.93 17.21 -6.78
N ASP A 133 2.73 15.98 -7.25
CA ASP A 133 1.42 15.37 -7.43
C ASP A 133 0.86 14.82 -6.10
N LYS A 134 0.05 15.64 -5.42
CA LYS A 134 -0.62 15.26 -4.17
C LYS A 134 -1.55 14.07 -4.33
N GLU A 135 -2.23 13.98 -5.48
CA GLU A 135 -3.19 12.92 -5.74
C GLU A 135 -2.48 11.57 -5.88
N ALA A 136 -1.37 11.53 -6.59
CA ALA A 136 -0.53 10.34 -6.68
C ALA A 136 -0.04 9.88 -5.30
N LEU A 137 0.43 10.79 -4.44
CA LEU A 137 0.87 10.49 -3.08
C LEU A 137 -0.27 9.95 -2.20
N LYS A 138 -1.46 10.56 -2.26
CA LYS A 138 -2.65 10.12 -1.50
C LYS A 138 -3.13 8.74 -1.97
N ASN A 139 -3.10 8.49 -3.27
CA ASN A 139 -3.48 7.21 -3.85
C ASN A 139 -2.50 6.11 -3.41
N ALA A 140 -1.19 6.35 -3.49
CA ALA A 140 -0.18 5.40 -3.02
C ALA A 140 -0.30 5.13 -1.51
N THR A 141 -0.60 6.14 -0.69
CA THR A 141 -0.88 5.98 0.75
C THR A 141 -2.10 5.08 0.98
N SER A 142 -3.18 5.26 0.21
CA SER A 142 -4.38 4.43 0.29
C SER A 142 -4.11 2.99 -0.12
N GLU A 143 -3.34 2.78 -1.19
CA GLU A 143 -2.93 1.44 -1.64
C GLU A 143 -2.10 0.72 -0.59
N PHE A 144 -1.13 1.39 0.04
CA PHE A 144 -0.35 0.83 1.14
C PHE A 144 -1.22 0.47 2.36
N THR A 145 -2.20 1.32 2.70
CA THR A 145 -3.12 1.03 3.80
C THR A 145 -3.97 -0.21 3.49
N THR A 146 -4.50 -0.32 2.27
CA THR A 146 -5.25 -1.49 1.82
C THR A 146 -4.37 -2.75 1.83
N PHE A 147 -3.14 -2.63 1.36
CA PHE A 147 -2.20 -3.75 1.36
C PHE A 147 -1.84 -4.22 2.78
N LYS A 148 -1.70 -3.29 3.72
CA LYS A 148 -1.49 -3.60 5.15
C LYS A 148 -2.63 -4.46 5.73
N ASP A 149 -3.88 -4.16 5.36
CA ASP A 149 -5.04 -4.96 5.79
C ASP A 149 -5.01 -6.37 5.17
N ILE A 150 -4.62 -6.50 3.90
CA ILE A 150 -4.43 -7.80 3.24
C ILE A 150 -3.34 -8.61 3.95
N LEU A 151 -2.17 -8.03 4.16
CA LEU A 151 -1.04 -8.67 4.83
C LEU A 151 -1.42 -9.15 6.24
N LYS A 152 -2.18 -8.32 6.98
CA LYS A 152 -2.69 -8.68 8.30
C LYS A 152 -3.64 -9.87 8.25
N ASN A 153 -4.59 -9.85 7.32
CA ASN A 153 -5.51 -10.97 7.12
C ASN A 153 -4.78 -12.27 6.80
N ASP A 154 -3.79 -12.21 5.92
CA ASP A 154 -3.00 -13.36 5.49
C ASP A 154 -2.13 -13.92 6.62
N PHE A 155 -1.55 -13.05 7.43
CA PHE A 155 -0.81 -13.45 8.61
C PHE A 155 -1.71 -14.12 9.66
N GLU A 156 -2.82 -13.48 10.03
CA GLU A 156 -3.70 -13.94 11.11
C GLU A 156 -4.46 -15.23 10.77
N ASN A 157 -4.88 -15.41 9.52
CA ASN A 157 -5.75 -16.51 9.11
C ASN A 157 -5.03 -17.65 8.38
N TYR A 158 -3.87 -17.36 7.78
CA TYR A 158 -3.17 -18.31 6.91
C TYR A 158 -1.69 -18.49 7.27
N ASN A 159 -1.16 -17.72 8.23
CA ASN A 159 0.23 -17.82 8.68
C ASN A 159 1.24 -17.82 7.52
N THR A 160 1.04 -16.90 6.56
CA THR A 160 1.84 -16.81 5.34
C THR A 160 3.29 -16.40 5.58
N VAL A 161 3.56 -15.70 6.66
CA VAL A 161 4.90 -15.25 7.09
C VAL A 161 5.08 -15.45 8.60
N GLU A 162 6.33 -15.46 9.05
CA GLU A 162 6.65 -15.45 10.48
C GLU A 162 6.47 -14.04 11.09
N GLN A 163 6.28 -13.94 12.41
CA GLN A 163 6.02 -12.69 13.13
C GLN A 163 7.05 -11.59 12.80
N ASP A 164 8.34 -11.92 12.82
CA ASP A 164 9.42 -10.96 12.55
C ASP A 164 9.30 -10.35 11.14
N SER A 165 8.91 -11.16 10.15
CA SER A 165 8.69 -10.71 8.78
C SER A 165 7.44 -9.84 8.67
N PHE A 166 6.36 -10.22 9.35
CA PHE A 166 5.14 -9.43 9.43
C PHE A 166 5.40 -8.04 10.02
N ASP A 167 6.13 -7.97 11.12
CA ASP A 167 6.48 -6.71 11.78
C ASP A 167 7.36 -5.83 10.88
N LYS A 168 8.31 -6.44 10.16
CA LYS A 168 9.16 -5.74 9.19
C LYS A 168 8.34 -5.15 8.03
N TYR A 169 7.39 -5.90 7.47
CA TYR A 169 6.51 -5.41 6.42
C TYR A 169 5.67 -4.23 6.91
N ASN A 170 5.05 -4.36 8.09
CA ASN A 170 4.29 -3.26 8.68
C ASN A 170 5.12 -2.00 8.86
N SER A 171 6.35 -2.13 9.41
CA SER A 171 7.25 -0.99 9.57
C SER A 171 7.61 -0.35 8.24
N THR A 172 7.91 -1.14 7.22
CA THR A 172 8.24 -0.65 5.87
C THR A 172 7.07 0.12 5.26
N ILE A 173 5.84 -0.41 5.38
CA ILE A 173 4.63 0.25 4.88
C ILE A 173 4.38 1.56 5.64
N ASP A 174 4.50 1.55 6.97
CA ASP A 174 4.30 2.75 7.80
C ASP A 174 5.32 3.86 7.47
N ASP A 175 6.56 3.49 7.14
CA ASP A 175 7.59 4.43 6.69
C ASP A 175 7.21 5.10 5.37
N TYR A 176 6.69 4.35 4.38
CA TYR A 176 6.19 4.90 3.12
C TYR A 176 4.99 5.82 3.33
N VAL A 177 4.00 5.37 4.10
CA VAL A 177 2.79 6.14 4.43
C VAL A 177 3.16 7.46 5.11
N THR A 178 4.09 7.43 6.05
CA THR A 178 4.58 8.63 6.75
C THR A 178 5.24 9.60 5.78
N LYS A 179 6.20 9.12 4.97
CA LYS A 179 6.89 9.96 3.98
C LYS A 179 5.94 10.63 2.99
N TYR A 180 4.94 9.89 2.49
CA TYR A 180 4.00 10.42 1.52
C TYR A 180 3.06 11.46 2.15
N ASN A 181 2.57 11.22 3.38
CA ASN A 181 1.75 12.18 4.11
C ASN A 181 2.53 13.45 4.48
N ASP A 182 3.79 13.34 4.87
CA ASP A 182 4.66 14.48 5.16
C ASP A 182 4.86 15.33 3.90
N ARG A 183 5.06 14.69 2.74
CA ARG A 183 5.19 15.40 1.47
C ARG A 183 3.88 16.10 1.07
N VAL A 184 2.74 15.45 1.18
CA VAL A 184 1.42 16.07 0.94
C VAL A 184 1.25 17.31 1.81
N THR A 185 1.58 17.21 3.11
CA THR A 185 1.51 18.32 4.06
C THR A 185 2.43 19.48 3.64
N ALA A 186 3.65 19.17 3.19
CA ALA A 186 4.60 20.19 2.71
C ALA A 186 4.09 20.92 1.48
N ILE A 187 3.50 20.19 0.52
CA ILE A 187 2.88 20.77 -0.69
C ILE A 187 1.70 21.67 -0.30
N GLU A 188 0.78 21.20 0.54
CA GLU A 188 -0.40 21.95 0.98
C GLU A 188 0.01 23.25 1.70
N LYS A 189 1.06 23.20 2.51
CA LYS A 189 1.61 24.40 3.15
C LYS A 189 2.20 25.39 2.15
N ALA A 190 2.94 24.90 1.16
CA ALA A 190 3.52 25.76 0.12
C ALA A 190 2.43 26.42 -0.76
N GLU A 191 1.37 25.68 -1.10
CA GLU A 191 0.22 26.24 -1.84
C GLU A 191 -0.51 27.33 -1.04
N GLU A 192 -0.71 27.10 0.26
CA GLU A 192 -1.36 28.08 1.13
C GLU A 192 -0.52 29.36 1.27
N GLU A 193 0.80 29.23 1.42
CA GLU A 193 1.70 30.37 1.45
C GLU A 193 1.71 31.14 0.13
N ALA A 194 1.73 30.43 -1.02
CA ALA A 194 1.64 31.03 -2.32
C ALA A 194 0.31 31.77 -2.53
N ARG A 195 -0.81 31.17 -2.10
CA ARG A 195 -2.13 31.80 -2.15
C ARG A 195 -2.17 33.10 -1.33
N LYS A 196 -1.65 33.08 -0.09
CA LYS A 196 -1.59 34.28 0.77
C LYS A 196 -0.75 35.39 0.16
N LYS A 197 0.41 35.05 -0.42
CA LYS A 197 1.25 36.02 -1.13
C LYS A 197 0.54 36.63 -2.34
N ALA A 198 -0.14 35.80 -3.13
CA ALA A 198 -0.90 36.27 -4.29
C ALA A 198 -2.05 37.20 -3.89
N GLU A 199 -2.76 36.87 -2.81
CA GLU A 199 -3.83 37.72 -2.27
C GLU A 199 -3.31 39.05 -1.75
N GLU A 200 -2.18 39.06 -1.03
CA GLU A 200 -1.54 40.29 -0.54
C GLU A 200 -1.06 41.18 -1.70
N GLU A 201 -0.44 40.56 -2.74
CA GLU A 201 0.00 41.27 -3.92
C GLU A 201 -1.19 41.87 -4.73
N ALA A 202 -2.26 41.09 -4.87
CA ALA A 202 -3.48 41.59 -5.51
C ALA A 202 -4.11 42.77 -4.72
N LYS A 203 -4.12 42.68 -3.38
CA LYS A 203 -4.57 43.80 -2.53
C LYS A 203 -3.71 45.05 -2.72
N LYS A 204 -2.38 44.91 -2.70
CA LYS A 204 -1.45 46.04 -2.93
C LYS A 204 -1.66 46.69 -4.29
N LYS A 205 -1.83 45.88 -5.36
CA LYS A 205 -2.11 46.39 -6.73
C LYS A 205 -3.45 47.14 -6.79
N ALA A 206 -4.51 46.60 -6.16
CA ALA A 206 -5.81 47.25 -6.13
C ALA A 206 -5.77 48.57 -5.37
N GLU A 207 -5.04 48.65 -4.25
CA GLU A 207 -4.87 49.88 -3.45
C GLU A 207 -4.07 50.92 -4.22
N GLU A 208 -3.00 50.54 -4.92
CA GLU A 208 -2.19 51.45 -5.78
C GLU A 208 -3.03 51.99 -6.97
N GLU A 209 -3.82 51.12 -7.59
CA GLU A 209 -4.70 51.53 -8.69
C GLU A 209 -5.82 52.50 -8.22
N ALA A 210 -6.41 52.20 -7.05
CA ALA A 210 -7.38 53.08 -6.43
C ALA A 210 -6.77 54.44 -6.10
N LYS A 211 -5.52 54.47 -5.56
CA LYS A 211 -4.81 55.70 -5.26
C LYS A 211 -4.52 56.51 -6.53
N LYS A 212 -4.06 55.88 -7.61
CA LYS A 212 -3.83 56.54 -8.90
C LYS A 212 -5.12 57.13 -9.46
N LYS A 213 -6.23 56.40 -9.43
CA LYS A 213 -7.55 56.92 -9.87
C LYS A 213 -8.02 58.11 -9.04
N ALA A 214 -7.79 58.07 -7.72
CA ALA A 214 -8.15 59.19 -6.85
C ALA A 214 -7.29 60.45 -7.10
N GLU A 215 -5.98 60.26 -7.36
CA GLU A 215 -5.08 61.36 -7.72
C GLU A 215 -5.44 61.95 -9.11
N GLU A 216 -5.79 61.14 -10.09
CA GLU A 216 -6.20 61.57 -11.42
C GLU A 216 -7.54 62.32 -11.38
N GLU A 217 -8.52 61.82 -10.58
CA GLU A 217 -9.80 62.50 -10.37
C GLU A 217 -9.63 63.82 -9.62
N ALA A 218 -8.73 63.88 -8.61
CA ALA A 218 -8.40 65.11 -7.90
C ALA A 218 -7.72 66.14 -8.82
N ALA A 219 -6.80 65.69 -9.68
CA ALA A 219 -6.14 66.57 -10.65
C ALA A 219 -7.13 67.07 -11.73
N ALA A 220 -8.06 66.23 -12.19
CA ALA A 220 -9.09 66.63 -13.13
C ALA A 220 -10.07 67.69 -12.51
N LYS A 221 -10.46 67.51 -11.25
CA LYS A 221 -11.28 68.52 -10.53
C LYS A 221 -10.55 69.82 -10.32
N ALA A 222 -9.28 69.78 -9.95
CA ALA A 222 -8.46 70.99 -9.79
C ALA A 222 -8.29 71.74 -11.13
N ALA A 223 -8.09 71.04 -12.23
CA ALA A 223 -8.01 71.62 -13.58
C ALA A 223 -9.34 72.24 -14.01
N GLN A 224 -10.47 71.64 -13.66
CA GLN A 224 -11.81 72.16 -13.93
C GLN A 224 -12.10 73.43 -13.12
N GLU A 225 -11.80 73.43 -11.80
CA GLU A 225 -11.92 74.63 -10.95
C GLU A 225 -11.06 75.79 -11.44
N GLU A 226 -9.84 75.51 -11.90
CA GLU A 226 -8.96 76.54 -12.49
C GLU A 226 -9.48 77.10 -13.78
N ALA A 227 -10.08 76.26 -14.64
CA ALA A 227 -10.73 76.67 -15.87
C ALA A 227 -11.97 77.55 -15.62
N GLU A 228 -12.82 77.16 -14.63
CA GLU A 228 -14.00 77.92 -14.20
C GLU A 228 -13.57 79.28 -13.60
N ARG A 229 -12.50 79.31 -12.79
CA ARG A 229 -11.97 80.55 -12.25
C ARG A 229 -11.47 81.49 -13.33
N LYS A 230 -10.73 80.99 -14.32
CA LYS A 230 -10.26 81.78 -15.47
C LYS A 230 -11.41 82.32 -16.32
N ALA A 231 -12.46 81.49 -16.55
CA ALA A 231 -13.62 81.93 -17.27
C ALA A 231 -14.43 82.99 -16.52
N ALA A 232 -14.52 82.90 -15.18
CA ALA A 232 -15.13 83.89 -14.34
C ALA A 232 -14.33 85.22 -14.29
N GLU A 233 -13.02 85.18 -14.31
CA GLU A 233 -12.12 86.33 -14.37
C GLU A 233 -12.20 87.04 -15.74
N GLU A 234 -12.24 86.34 -16.87
CA GLU A 234 -12.48 86.87 -18.17
C GLU A 234 -13.88 87.49 -18.31
N ALA A 235 -14.92 86.87 -17.74
CA ALA A 235 -16.27 87.41 -17.72
C ALA A 235 -16.36 88.71 -16.87
N ALA A 236 -15.60 88.83 -15.78
CA ALA A 236 -15.52 90.02 -14.95
C ALA A 236 -14.78 91.19 -15.68
N GLU A 237 -13.72 90.87 -16.44
CA GLU A 237 -13.03 91.89 -17.22
C GLU A 237 -13.91 92.42 -18.42
N GLN A 238 -14.71 91.56 -19.05
CA GLN A 238 -15.66 91.97 -20.06
C GLN A 238 -16.83 92.78 -19.54
N SER A 239 -17.24 92.60 -18.28
CA SER A 239 -18.36 93.33 -17.66
C SER A 239 -17.96 94.75 -17.21
N SER A 240 -16.67 94.99 -16.99
CA SER A 240 -16.17 96.33 -16.58
C SER A 240 -16.08 97.33 -17.72
N GLY A 241 -16.29 96.91 -18.97
CA GLY A 241 -16.17 97.71 -20.18
C GLY A 241 -17.47 98.24 -20.80
N SER A 242 -18.64 97.97 -20.21
CA SER A 242 -19.91 98.40 -20.73
C SER A 242 -20.87 98.90 -19.68
N SER A 243 -20.67 100.13 -19.19
CA SER A 243 -21.69 100.86 -18.54
C SER A 243 -22.29 101.82 -19.52
N SER A 244 -23.47 101.41 -20.06
CA SER A 244 -24.47 102.42 -20.48
C SER A 244 -25.84 101.76 -20.81
N SER A 245 -26.88 102.16 -20.00
CA SER A 245 -28.23 102.43 -20.42
C SER A 245 -29.16 101.29 -20.82
N GLY A 246 -30.27 101.18 -20.01
CA GLY A 246 -31.58 100.91 -20.58
C GLY A 246 -32.42 99.79 -19.89
N SER A 247 -33.10 100.11 -18.81
CA SER A 247 -34.55 100.05 -18.62
C SER A 247 -35.28 98.74 -18.99
N SER A 248 -35.84 98.15 -17.95
CA SER A 248 -37.33 97.93 -17.83
C SER A 248 -37.93 96.62 -18.40
N TYR A 249 -38.75 96.12 -17.54
CA TYR A 249 -40.01 95.34 -17.66
C TYR A 249 -39.94 93.80 -17.57
N TYR A 250 -40.58 93.42 -16.46
CA TYR A 250 -41.70 92.41 -16.24
C TYR A 250 -41.67 91.15 -17.08
N ASP A 251 -41.83 89.96 -16.53
CA ASP A 251 -43.12 89.37 -15.97
C ASP A 251 -42.84 87.88 -15.71
N ASP A 252 -43.15 87.44 -14.59
CA ASP A 252 -44.15 86.46 -14.15
C ASP A 252 -44.10 85.05 -14.74
N SER A 253 -44.37 84.23 -13.83
CA SER A 253 -45.05 82.93 -13.85
C SER A 253 -44.29 81.63 -14.00
N ASN A 254 -44.31 80.94 -12.88
CA ASN A 254 -44.89 79.61 -12.72
C ASN A 254 -44.36 78.49 -13.60
N ASP A 255 -44.14 77.36 -13.16
CA ASP A 255 -44.85 76.51 -12.20
C ASP A 255 -44.32 75.08 -12.35
N TYR A 256 -44.37 74.36 -11.30
CA TYR A 256 -44.53 72.89 -11.20
C TYR A 256 -43.58 71.95 -11.90
N SER A 257 -43.10 71.10 -11.23
CA SER A 257 -43.54 69.90 -10.50
C SER A 257 -42.70 68.66 -10.89
N TYR A 258 -42.23 68.00 -9.93
CA TYR A 258 -42.60 66.70 -9.44
C TYR A 258 -42.03 65.46 -10.08
N SER A 259 -41.59 64.61 -9.18
CA SER A 259 -41.62 63.17 -9.22
C SER A 259 -40.36 62.47 -9.77
N GLY A 260 -39.67 61.74 -9.08
CA GLY A 260 -40.07 60.66 -8.16
C GLY A 260 -39.69 59.33 -8.79
N GLY A 261 -39.12 58.49 -8.00
CA GLY A 261 -39.03 57.02 -8.31
C GLY A 261 -37.62 56.47 -8.22
N SER A 262 -37.13 56.00 -7.14
CA SER A 262 -37.30 54.76 -6.43
C SER A 262 -37.28 53.48 -7.28
N SER A 263 -36.34 52.64 -7.04
CA SER A 263 -36.36 51.21 -6.69
C SER A 263 -35.11 50.54 -7.25
N SER A 264 -34.24 49.96 -6.42
CA SER A 264 -34.45 48.67 -5.75
C SER A 264 -34.50 47.47 -6.69
N SER A 265 -33.59 46.61 -6.52
CA SER A 265 -33.62 45.13 -6.39
C SER A 265 -32.40 44.51 -7.03
N ASP A 266 -31.61 43.86 -6.23
CA ASP A 266 -31.57 42.40 -5.98
C ASP A 266 -31.33 41.55 -7.24
N TYR A 267 -30.15 40.96 -7.30
CA TYR A 267 -29.86 39.53 -7.18
C TYR A 267 -28.38 39.35 -6.97
#